data_0079650f44897cdaaf3548dfe5483e02
#
_entry.id   0079650f44897cdaaf3548dfe5483e02
#
_cell.length_a   1.000
_cell.length_b   1.000
_cell.length_c   1.000
_cell.angle_alpha   90.00
_cell.angle_beta   90.00
_cell.angle_gamma   90.00
#
_symmetry.space_group_name_H-M   'P 1'
#
loop_
_entity.id
_entity.type
_entity.pdbx_description
1 polymer ?
#
loop_
_entity_poly.entity_id
_entity_poly.type
_entity_poly.pdbx_seq_one_letter_code
_entity_poly.pdbx_strand_id
1 'polypeptide(L)'
;MQSDTDSESASVEMHRSIMIAFCDVLRTTQLPPMTVMILAASALGAVYKEVADQHRCDGGCTCGWKPNLRADVEALQAALAAQTVPSSDLRVMEAAGRA
;
A
#
# COMPACT_ATOMS: atom_id res chain seq x y z
N MET A 1 10.11 -0.29 -21.25
CA MET A 1 10.49 -1.68 -21.14
C MET A 1 11.09 -1.96 -19.80
N GLN A 2 12.12 -1.24 -19.45
CA GLN A 2 12.74 -1.40 -18.14
C GLN A 2 11.75 -1.11 -17.01
N SER A 3 10.89 -0.14 -17.22
CA SER A 3 10.01 0.30 -16.14
C SER A 3 9.04 -0.78 -15.71
N ASP A 4 8.56 -1.61 -16.64
CA ASP A 4 7.65 -2.69 -16.28
C ASP A 4 8.35 -3.73 -15.39
N THR A 5 9.55 -4.12 -15.79
CA THR A 5 10.33 -5.08 -15.01
C THR A 5 10.70 -4.49 -13.66
N ASP A 6 11.11 -3.23 -13.64
CA ASP A 6 11.46 -2.57 -12.39
C ASP A 6 10.26 -2.46 -11.48
N SER A 7 9.10 -2.18 -12.02
CA SER A 7 7.89 -2.06 -11.23
C SER A 7 7.50 -3.40 -10.63
N GLU A 8 7.61 -4.48 -11.40
CA GLU A 8 7.31 -5.80 -10.90
C GLU A 8 8.27 -6.22 -9.80
N SER A 9 9.56 -5.97 -10.01
CA SER A 9 10.56 -6.29 -9.00
C SER A 9 10.33 -5.50 -7.74
N ALA A 10 10.01 -4.22 -7.88
CA ALA A 10 9.76 -3.38 -6.72
C ALA A 10 8.53 -3.85 -5.96
N SER A 11 7.50 -4.28 -6.69
CA SER A 11 6.28 -4.76 -6.07
C SER A 11 6.54 -6.01 -5.25
N VAL A 12 7.31 -6.96 -5.80
CA VAL A 12 7.64 -8.17 -5.09
C VAL A 12 8.47 -7.87 -3.85
N GLU A 13 9.43 -6.98 -3.99
CA GLU A 13 10.30 -6.65 -2.87
C GLU A 13 9.52 -5.94 -1.77
N MET A 14 8.64 -5.01 -2.15
CA MET A 14 7.83 -4.30 -1.16
C MET A 14 6.90 -5.25 -0.45
N HIS A 15 6.26 -6.15 -1.19
CA HIS A 15 5.36 -7.12 -0.60
C HIS A 15 6.11 -7.99 0.41
N ARG A 16 7.29 -8.46 0.03
CA ARG A 16 8.08 -9.29 0.92
C ARG A 16 8.48 -8.56 2.19
N SER A 17 8.92 -7.31 2.04
CA SER A 17 9.34 -6.52 3.18
C SER A 17 8.19 -6.28 4.13
N ILE A 18 7.02 -5.97 3.60
CA ILE A 18 5.85 -5.73 4.42
C ILE A 18 5.43 -7.02 5.13
N MET A 19 5.48 -8.16 4.43
CA MET A 19 5.13 -9.43 5.05
C MET A 19 6.07 -9.76 6.21
N ILE A 20 7.35 -9.51 6.03
CA ILE A 20 8.31 -9.76 7.09
C ILE A 20 8.01 -8.89 8.30
N ALA A 21 7.80 -7.59 8.06
CA ALA A 21 7.49 -6.68 9.15
C ALA A 21 6.18 -7.05 9.83
N PHE A 22 5.18 -7.38 9.04
CA PHE A 22 3.87 -7.74 9.55
C PHE A 22 3.95 -8.97 10.45
N CYS A 23 4.59 -10.01 9.97
CA CYS A 23 4.72 -11.24 10.73
C CYS A 23 5.54 -11.03 11.99
N ASP A 24 6.56 -10.20 11.90
CA ASP A 24 7.40 -9.92 13.05
C ASP A 24 6.62 -9.21 14.16
N VAL A 25 5.81 -8.22 13.78
CA VAL A 25 5.00 -7.51 14.76
C VAL A 25 3.94 -8.44 15.35
N LEU A 26 3.31 -9.27 14.52
CA LEU A 26 2.34 -10.24 15.03
C LEU A 26 2.97 -11.12 16.09
N ARG A 27 4.17 -11.63 15.79
CA ARG A 27 4.83 -12.57 16.68
C ARG A 27 5.24 -11.93 17.99
N THR A 28 5.70 -10.68 17.93
CA THR A 28 6.22 -10.04 19.12
C THR A 28 5.16 -9.36 19.95
N THR A 29 4.04 -8.99 19.37
CA THR A 29 3.01 -8.24 20.11
C THR A 29 1.78 -9.06 20.44
N GLN A 30 1.53 -10.13 19.70
CA GLN A 30 0.34 -10.97 19.91
C GLN A 30 -0.96 -10.20 19.61
N LEU A 31 -0.88 -9.11 18.87
CA LEU A 31 -2.07 -8.34 18.51
C LEU A 31 -2.86 -9.07 17.42
N PRO A 32 -4.17 -8.81 17.34
CA PRO A 32 -4.95 -9.40 16.24
C PRO A 32 -4.43 -8.94 14.88
N PRO A 33 -4.53 -9.81 13.86
CA PRO A 33 -4.01 -9.46 12.55
C PRO A 33 -4.56 -8.16 11.98
N MET A 34 -5.85 -7.91 12.16
CA MET A 34 -6.44 -6.68 11.62
C MET A 34 -5.88 -5.45 12.32
N THR A 35 -5.61 -5.57 13.60
CA THR A 35 -4.98 -4.48 14.34
C THR A 35 -3.62 -4.15 13.75
N VAL A 36 -2.83 -5.19 13.44
CA VAL A 36 -1.52 -4.97 12.87
C VAL A 36 -1.65 -4.37 11.47
N MET A 37 -2.67 -4.78 10.70
CA MET A 37 -2.92 -4.17 9.40
C MET A 37 -3.19 -2.68 9.51
N ILE A 38 -3.99 -2.29 10.50
CA ILE A 38 -4.30 -0.89 10.72
C ILE A 38 -3.03 -0.12 11.08
N LEU A 39 -2.18 -0.74 11.90
CA LEU A 39 -0.91 -0.11 12.24
C LEU A 39 -0.02 0.07 11.00
N ALA A 40 -0.04 -0.92 10.12
CA ALA A 40 0.73 -0.82 8.89
C ALA A 40 0.21 0.32 8.01
N ALA A 41 -1.10 0.45 7.91
CA ALA A 41 -1.70 1.53 7.13
C ALA A 41 -1.35 2.88 7.73
N SER A 42 -1.37 2.95 9.05
CA SER A 42 -1.01 4.19 9.74
C SER A 42 0.45 4.55 9.50
N ALA A 43 1.32 3.54 9.53
CA ALA A 43 2.73 3.76 9.26
C ALA A 43 2.94 4.26 7.84
N LEU A 44 2.20 3.69 6.88
CA LEU A 44 2.31 4.14 5.51
C LEU A 44 1.89 5.60 5.39
N GLY A 45 0.82 5.99 6.09
CA GLY A 45 0.40 7.37 6.11
C GLY A 45 1.47 8.30 6.64
N ALA A 46 2.14 7.87 7.71
CA ALA A 46 3.23 8.66 8.27
C ALA A 46 4.38 8.80 7.28
N VAL A 47 4.71 7.72 6.59
CA VAL A 47 5.74 7.76 5.56
C VAL A 47 5.34 8.73 4.46
N TYR A 48 4.08 8.64 4.03
CA TYR A 48 3.59 9.56 3.00
C TYR A 48 3.78 11.00 3.43
N LYS A 49 3.41 11.30 4.67
CA LYS A 49 3.50 12.67 5.16
C LYS A 49 4.95 13.16 5.14
N GLU A 50 5.86 12.34 5.61
CA GLU A 50 7.26 12.73 5.64
C GLU A 50 7.83 12.95 4.25
N VAL A 51 7.52 12.03 3.34
CA VAL A 51 8.03 12.12 1.99
C VAL A 51 7.42 13.33 1.27
N ALA A 52 6.12 13.55 1.47
CA ALA A 52 5.44 14.68 0.85
C ALA A 52 5.99 16.00 1.35
N ASP A 53 6.26 16.08 2.66
CA ASP A 53 6.81 17.30 3.22
C ASP A 53 8.16 17.62 2.61
N GLN A 54 8.98 16.61 2.38
CA GLN A 54 10.28 16.81 1.75
C GLN A 54 10.14 17.35 0.34
N HIS A 55 9.09 16.95 -0.37
CA HIS A 55 8.88 17.38 -1.75
C HIS A 55 8.23 18.74 -1.85
N ARG A 56 7.68 19.25 -0.74
CA ARG A 56 7.09 20.58 -0.73
C ARG A 56 8.11 21.65 -0.41
N CYS A 57 9.27 21.27 0.11
CA CYS A 57 10.28 22.25 0.46
C CYS A 57 10.87 22.90 -0.76
N ASP A 58 11.41 24.10 -0.57
CA ASP A 58 12.09 24.81 -1.63
C ASP A 58 13.23 23.95 -2.14
N GLY A 59 13.35 23.87 -3.44
CA GLY A 59 14.39 23.09 -4.03
C GLY A 59 14.09 21.61 -4.11
N GLY A 60 13.04 21.17 -3.51
CA GLY A 60 12.56 19.82 -3.48
C GLY A 60 13.32 18.79 -4.29
N CYS A 61 12.66 17.70 -4.58
CA CYS A 61 13.26 16.61 -5.33
C CYS A 61 13.15 16.89 -6.83
N THR A 62 14.19 16.49 -7.57
CA THR A 62 14.19 16.68 -9.03
C THR A 62 13.29 15.69 -9.74
N CYS A 63 12.71 14.73 -9.00
CA CYS A 63 11.85 13.72 -9.60
C CYS A 63 10.55 14.31 -10.16
N GLY A 64 10.20 15.52 -9.77
CA GLY A 64 9.04 16.19 -10.35
C GLY A 64 7.71 15.88 -9.68
N TRP A 65 7.71 15.01 -8.68
CA TRP A 65 6.46 14.68 -8.00
C TRP A 65 6.00 15.86 -7.16
N LYS A 66 4.74 16.20 -7.31
CA LYS A 66 4.12 17.24 -6.53
C LYS A 66 3.02 16.64 -5.69
N PRO A 67 3.20 16.59 -4.38
CA PRO A 67 2.21 15.95 -3.52
C PRO A 67 0.85 16.62 -3.61
N ASN A 68 -0.17 15.79 -3.72
CA ASN A 68 -1.56 16.21 -3.68
C ASN A 68 -2.27 15.26 -2.74
N LEU A 69 -2.52 15.71 -1.53
CA LEU A 69 -3.00 14.81 -0.48
C LEU A 69 -4.23 14.03 -0.90
N ARG A 70 -5.23 14.73 -1.41
CA ARG A 70 -6.49 14.08 -1.76
C ARG A 70 -6.29 13.04 -2.87
N ALA A 71 -5.65 13.44 -3.95
CA ALA A 71 -5.45 12.53 -5.07
C ALA A 71 -4.56 11.37 -4.68
N ASP A 72 -3.53 11.64 -3.90
CA ASP A 72 -2.60 10.58 -3.51
C ASP A 72 -3.26 9.58 -2.58
N VAL A 73 -4.04 10.05 -1.60
CA VAL A 73 -4.73 9.14 -0.70
C VAL A 73 -5.75 8.30 -1.47
N GLU A 74 -6.45 8.92 -2.41
CA GLU A 74 -7.40 8.16 -3.22
C GLU A 74 -6.70 7.08 -4.03
N ALA A 75 -5.52 7.41 -4.57
CA ALA A 75 -4.76 6.43 -5.34
C ALA A 75 -4.31 5.27 -4.45
N LEU A 76 -3.87 5.59 -3.23
CA LEU A 76 -3.45 4.55 -2.29
C LEU A 76 -4.63 3.67 -1.89
N GLN A 77 -5.78 4.27 -1.64
CA GLN A 77 -6.97 3.51 -1.29
C GLN A 77 -7.41 2.61 -2.45
N ALA A 78 -7.33 3.12 -3.67
CA ALA A 78 -7.70 2.33 -4.83
C ALA A 78 -6.76 1.14 -5.01
N ALA A 79 -5.48 1.36 -4.81
CA ALA A 79 -4.51 0.28 -4.92
C ALA A 79 -4.77 -0.79 -3.87
N LEU A 80 -5.08 -0.36 -2.66
CA LEU A 80 -5.39 -1.30 -1.59
C LEU A 80 -6.62 -2.11 -1.94
N ALA A 81 -7.67 -1.44 -2.38
CA ALA A 81 -8.91 -2.13 -2.71
C ALA A 81 -8.72 -3.12 -3.85
N ALA A 82 -7.94 -2.74 -4.85
CA ALA A 82 -7.72 -3.59 -6.01
C ALA A 82 -7.05 -4.91 -5.61
N GLN A 83 -6.16 -4.85 -4.63
CA GLN A 83 -5.42 -6.03 -4.23
C GLN A 83 -6.18 -6.94 -3.27
N THR A 84 -7.23 -6.43 -2.65
CA THR A 84 -7.95 -7.21 -1.66
C THR A 84 -9.08 -8.04 -2.26
N VAL A 85 -9.36 -7.88 -3.55
CA VAL A 85 -10.41 -8.64 -4.22
C VAL A 85 -9.77 -9.74 -5.06
N PRO A 86 -9.76 -10.98 -4.58
CA PRO A 86 -9.18 -12.08 -5.37
C PRO A 86 -10.02 -12.36 -6.61
N SER A 87 -9.35 -12.87 -7.66
CA SER A 87 -10.07 -13.22 -8.88
C SER A 87 -11.17 -14.22 -8.63
N SER A 88 -10.89 -15.21 -7.79
CA SER A 88 -11.90 -16.24 -7.49
C SER A 88 -13.09 -15.63 -6.77
N ASP A 89 -12.89 -14.58 -6.01
CA ASP A 89 -13.97 -13.92 -5.30
C ASP A 89 -14.94 -13.24 -6.25
N LEU A 90 -14.45 -12.77 -7.38
CA LEU A 90 -15.33 -12.15 -8.34
C LEU A 90 -16.41 -13.12 -8.80
N ARG A 91 -16.01 -14.37 -9.06
CA ARG A 91 -16.99 -15.38 -9.45
C ARG A 91 -17.88 -15.76 -8.29
N VAL A 92 -17.31 -15.86 -7.11
CA VAL A 92 -18.10 -16.18 -5.93
C VAL A 92 -19.11 -15.09 -5.65
N MET A 93 -18.70 -13.84 -5.80
CA MET A 93 -19.60 -12.73 -5.57
C MET A 93 -20.74 -12.72 -6.58
N GLU A 94 -20.44 -13.06 -7.82
CA GLU A 94 -21.49 -13.16 -8.81
C GLU A 94 -22.49 -14.24 -8.44
N ALA A 95 -21.99 -15.37 -8.03
CA ALA A 95 -22.88 -16.46 -7.63
C ALA A 95 -23.71 -16.05 -6.41
N ALA A 96 -23.09 -15.43 -5.45
CA ALA A 96 -23.79 -14.97 -4.26
C ALA A 96 -24.80 -13.89 -4.61
N GLY A 97 -24.45 -13.04 -5.55
CA GLY A 97 -25.37 -12.00 -5.97
C GLY A 97 -26.63 -12.57 -6.60
N ARG A 98 -26.49 -13.70 -7.23
CA ARG A 98 -27.65 -14.36 -7.82
C ARG A 98 -28.46 -15.12 -6.79
N ALA A 99 -27.81 -15.53 -5.77
CA ALA A 99 -28.50 -16.24 -4.71
C ALA A 99 -29.31 -15.27 -3.88
#